data_3bc9fb68e9bbea1798c1b967373b8762
#
_entry.id   3bc9fb68e9bbea1798c1b967373b8762
#
_cell.length_a   1.000
_cell.length_b   1.000
_cell.length_c   1.000
_cell.angle_alpha   90.00
_cell.angle_beta   90.00
_cell.angle_gamma   90.00
#
_symmetry.space_group_name_H-M   'P 1'
#
loop_
_entity.id
_entity.type
_entity.pdbx_description
1 polymer ?
#
loop_
_entity_poly.entity_id
_entity_poly.type
_entity_poly.pdbx_seq_one_letter_code
_entity_poly.pdbx_strand_id
1 'polypeptide(L)'
;MTGIQMSDEVAITAQSDQLYFDDLHVGQRFTTGTYRLDEAQIKSFGLQFDPQPFHTDEHAAERTFFKGLAASGWHTAAITMRLNVESGPPLAGGFVGAGGEVSWPAPARPGDVLHVESEVVEVTPSRSRPERGTIVLLSRTINQRGDVVLVQKAKLVVSRKVAA
;
A
#
# COMPACT_ATOMS: atom_id res chain seq x y z
N MET A 1 10.89 -42.28 12.47
CA MET A 1 10.70 -40.95 13.08
C MET A 1 11.71 -40.03 12.48
N THR A 2 11.33 -39.26 11.48
CA THR A 2 12.23 -38.34 10.78
C THR A 2 11.58 -36.97 10.84
N GLY A 3 12.18 -36.10 11.66
CA GLY A 3 11.70 -34.73 11.85
C GLY A 3 11.96 -33.89 10.62
N ILE A 4 10.93 -33.22 10.13
CA ILE A 4 11.02 -32.20 9.09
C ILE A 4 11.42 -30.92 9.78
N GLN A 5 12.65 -30.47 9.59
CA GLN A 5 13.06 -29.12 9.87
C GLN A 5 12.58 -28.22 8.74
N MET A 6 11.58 -27.40 9.01
CA MET A 6 11.28 -26.23 8.18
C MET A 6 12.21 -25.11 8.61
N SER A 7 13.22 -24.86 7.81
CA SER A 7 14.04 -23.65 7.92
C SER A 7 13.31 -22.53 7.18
N ASP A 8 12.63 -21.68 7.93
CA ASP A 8 12.17 -20.37 7.47
C ASP A 8 13.40 -19.45 7.29
N GLU A 9 14.03 -19.56 6.16
CA GLU A 9 15.02 -18.58 5.72
C GLU A 9 14.27 -17.38 5.14
N VAL A 10 13.90 -16.45 6.02
CA VAL A 10 13.53 -15.10 5.60
C VAL A 10 14.78 -14.50 4.97
N ALA A 11 14.78 -14.43 3.64
CA ALA A 11 15.84 -13.76 2.89
C ALA A 11 15.86 -12.29 3.30
N ILE A 12 16.82 -11.92 4.14
CA ILE A 12 17.20 -10.53 4.40
C ILE A 12 17.84 -10.05 3.09
N THR A 13 17.06 -9.42 2.24
CA THR A 13 17.57 -8.75 1.04
C THR A 13 18.59 -7.71 1.45
N ALA A 14 19.74 -7.78 0.82
CA ALA A 14 20.91 -6.99 1.13
C ALA A 14 20.61 -5.49 1.20
N GLN A 15 21.15 -4.82 2.19
CA GLN A 15 21.07 -3.40 2.53
C GLN A 15 21.53 -2.42 1.41
N SER A 16 21.92 -2.93 0.22
CA SER A 16 22.52 -2.13 -0.86
C SER A 16 21.54 -1.33 -1.72
N ASP A 17 20.23 -1.62 -1.64
CA ASP A 17 19.22 -1.04 -2.56
C ASP A 17 18.21 -0.11 -1.86
N GLN A 18 18.42 0.23 -0.58
CA GLN A 18 17.52 1.13 0.14
C GLN A 18 17.72 2.58 -0.28
N LEU A 19 16.59 3.28 -0.46
CA LEU A 19 16.56 4.72 -0.73
C LEU A 19 16.47 5.49 0.59
N TYR A 20 17.51 6.27 0.85
CA TYR A 20 17.54 7.23 1.94
C TYR A 20 16.93 8.56 1.51
N PHE A 21 16.66 9.44 2.47
CA PHE A 21 16.09 10.75 2.18
C PHE A 21 16.89 11.53 1.11
N ASP A 22 18.20 11.43 1.13
CA ASP A 22 19.09 12.12 0.20
C ASP A 22 19.08 11.53 -1.24
N ASP A 23 18.51 10.33 -1.41
CA ASP A 23 18.34 9.68 -2.72
C ASP A 23 16.96 10.01 -3.36
N LEU A 24 16.10 10.74 -2.65
CA LEU A 24 14.72 11.01 -3.07
C LEU A 24 14.58 12.43 -3.63
N HIS A 25 13.82 12.55 -4.70
CA HIS A 25 13.53 13.84 -5.35
C HIS A 25 12.13 13.89 -5.92
N VAL A 26 11.58 15.10 -6.03
CA VAL A 26 10.26 15.33 -6.62
C VAL A 26 10.23 14.83 -8.07
N GLY A 27 9.16 14.13 -8.44
CA GLY A 27 8.97 13.55 -9.75
C GLY A 27 9.47 12.10 -9.90
N GLN A 28 10.13 11.54 -8.90
CA GLN A 28 10.58 10.15 -8.89
C GLN A 28 9.37 9.21 -8.81
N ARG A 29 9.32 8.21 -9.68
CA ARG A 29 8.17 7.31 -9.85
C ARG A 29 8.53 5.86 -9.58
N PHE A 30 7.53 5.12 -9.07
CA PHE A 30 7.63 3.70 -8.75
C PHE A 30 6.35 2.99 -9.18
N THR A 31 6.49 1.73 -9.59
CA THR A 31 5.37 0.86 -9.91
C THR A 31 5.58 -0.48 -9.20
N THR A 32 4.53 -0.98 -8.55
CA THR A 32 4.58 -2.24 -7.81
C THR A 32 4.29 -3.45 -8.69
N GLY A 33 4.50 -4.64 -8.14
CA GLY A 33 3.87 -5.86 -8.61
C GLY A 33 2.34 -5.81 -8.45
N THR A 34 1.69 -6.94 -8.66
CA THR A 34 0.22 -7.04 -8.66
C THR A 34 -0.30 -7.85 -7.47
N TYR A 35 -1.53 -7.55 -7.07
CA TYR A 35 -2.30 -8.28 -6.06
C TYR A 35 -3.66 -8.66 -6.62
N ARG A 36 -4.00 -9.96 -6.62
CA ARG A 36 -5.32 -10.42 -7.02
C ARG A 36 -6.26 -10.43 -5.81
N LEU A 37 -7.32 -9.64 -5.90
CA LEU A 37 -8.35 -9.53 -4.88
C LEU A 37 -9.47 -10.54 -5.16
N ASP A 38 -9.77 -11.43 -4.24
CA ASP A 38 -10.86 -12.38 -4.36
C ASP A 38 -12.01 -12.09 -3.39
N GLU A 39 -13.14 -12.75 -3.64
CA GLU A 39 -14.36 -12.62 -2.86
C GLU A 39 -14.16 -13.01 -1.39
N ALA A 40 -13.46 -14.11 -1.14
CA ALA A 40 -13.24 -14.62 0.21
C ALA A 40 -12.42 -13.62 1.06
N GLN A 41 -11.42 -12.99 0.46
CA GLN A 41 -10.63 -11.94 1.10
C GLN A 41 -11.48 -10.70 1.42
N ILE A 42 -12.34 -10.26 0.51
CA ILE A 42 -13.24 -9.12 0.72
C ILE A 42 -14.15 -9.37 1.92
N LYS A 43 -14.82 -10.52 1.93
CA LYS A 43 -15.75 -10.89 3.01
C LYS A 43 -15.02 -11.07 4.35
N SER A 44 -13.86 -11.70 4.36
CA SER A 44 -13.06 -11.90 5.57
C SER A 44 -12.62 -10.58 6.19
N PHE A 45 -12.11 -9.65 5.39
CA PHE A 45 -11.76 -8.32 5.87
C PHE A 45 -13.00 -7.55 6.36
N GLY A 46 -14.09 -7.59 5.59
CA GLY A 46 -15.34 -6.94 5.95
C GLY A 46 -15.88 -7.43 7.28
N LEU A 47 -15.98 -8.73 7.49
CA LEU A 47 -16.46 -9.33 8.75
C LEU A 47 -15.61 -8.93 9.96
N GLN A 48 -14.32 -8.75 9.76
CA GLN A 48 -13.39 -8.45 10.84
C GLN A 48 -13.32 -6.95 11.18
N PHE A 49 -13.37 -6.07 10.18
CA PHE A 49 -13.04 -4.65 10.36
C PHE A 49 -14.10 -3.66 9.85
N ASP A 50 -14.98 -4.09 8.94
CA ASP A 50 -15.98 -3.23 8.31
C ASP A 50 -17.22 -4.05 7.94
N PRO A 51 -18.01 -4.50 8.95
CA PRO A 51 -19.07 -5.49 8.75
C PRO A 51 -20.36 -4.89 8.16
N GLN A 52 -20.19 -4.13 7.08
CA GLN A 52 -21.31 -3.60 6.32
C GLN A 52 -21.76 -4.60 5.24
N PRO A 53 -23.07 -4.67 4.91
CA PRO A 53 -23.60 -5.69 4.01
C PRO A 53 -22.91 -5.78 2.66
N PHE A 54 -22.54 -4.63 2.08
CA PHE A 54 -21.89 -4.56 0.77
C PHE A 54 -20.42 -5.07 0.76
N HIS A 55 -19.86 -5.38 1.94
CA HIS A 55 -18.53 -5.99 2.09
C HIS A 55 -18.60 -7.43 2.56
N THR A 56 -19.79 -7.94 2.94
CA THR A 56 -19.91 -9.23 3.62
C THR A 56 -20.92 -10.20 2.98
N ASP A 57 -21.86 -9.70 2.18
CA ASP A 57 -22.93 -10.50 1.61
C ASP A 57 -23.26 -10.03 0.18
N GLU A 58 -23.13 -10.93 -0.80
CA GLU A 58 -23.34 -10.62 -2.21
C GLU A 58 -24.77 -10.20 -2.52
N HIS A 59 -25.76 -10.92 -1.98
CA HIS A 59 -27.17 -10.62 -2.24
C HIS A 59 -27.63 -9.30 -1.60
N ALA A 60 -27.13 -9.04 -0.39
CA ALA A 60 -27.38 -7.77 0.27
C ALA A 60 -26.70 -6.62 -0.49
N ALA A 61 -25.49 -6.84 -0.97
CA ALA A 61 -24.71 -5.84 -1.72
C ALA A 61 -25.39 -5.38 -3.01
N GLU A 62 -26.12 -6.25 -3.73
CA GLU A 62 -26.84 -5.92 -4.96
C GLU A 62 -27.86 -4.79 -4.79
N ARG A 63 -28.44 -4.67 -3.58
CA ARG A 63 -29.46 -3.66 -3.24
C ARG A 63 -28.87 -2.39 -2.66
N THR A 64 -27.57 -2.29 -2.57
CA THR A 64 -26.86 -1.14 -2.00
C THR A 64 -26.39 -0.17 -3.07
N PHE A 65 -25.77 0.94 -2.63
CA PHE A 65 -25.11 1.91 -3.49
C PHE A 65 -24.11 1.24 -4.45
N PHE A 66 -23.39 0.20 -3.99
CA PHE A 66 -22.35 -0.48 -4.78
C PHE A 66 -22.90 -1.43 -5.86
N LYS A 67 -24.19 -1.84 -5.78
CA LYS A 67 -24.82 -2.76 -6.75
C LYS A 67 -24.08 -4.08 -6.92
N GLY A 68 -23.45 -4.57 -5.87
CA GLY A 68 -22.66 -5.79 -5.82
C GLY A 68 -21.59 -5.73 -4.75
N LEU A 69 -20.96 -6.85 -4.48
CA LEU A 69 -19.89 -6.94 -3.48
C LEU A 69 -18.72 -6.02 -3.84
N ALA A 70 -18.29 -5.24 -2.89
CA ALA A 70 -17.14 -4.34 -2.99
C ALA A 70 -16.22 -4.53 -1.80
N ALA A 71 -14.91 -4.39 -2.00
CA ALA A 71 -13.96 -4.34 -0.91
C ALA A 71 -14.18 -3.09 -0.06
N SER A 72 -14.01 -3.22 1.26
CA SER A 72 -13.88 -2.06 2.13
C SER A 72 -12.77 -1.14 1.62
N GLY A 73 -12.99 0.17 1.66
CA GLY A 73 -11.95 1.14 1.32
C GLY A 73 -10.68 0.93 2.15
N TRP A 74 -10.82 0.54 3.42
CA TRP A 74 -9.69 0.21 4.28
C TRP A 74 -8.97 -1.08 3.87
N HIS A 75 -9.68 -2.05 3.30
CA HIS A 75 -9.07 -3.23 2.70
C HIS A 75 -8.23 -2.84 1.48
N THR A 76 -8.76 -2.01 0.61
CA THR A 76 -8.00 -1.47 -0.54
C THR A 76 -6.77 -0.70 -0.09
N ALA A 77 -6.88 0.10 0.97
CA ALA A 77 -5.74 0.80 1.57
C ALA A 77 -4.69 -0.16 2.14
N ALA A 78 -5.12 -1.24 2.80
CA ALA A 78 -4.21 -2.26 3.31
C ALA A 78 -3.47 -3.01 2.18
N ILE A 79 -4.15 -3.33 1.08
CA ILE A 79 -3.53 -3.93 -0.12
C ILE A 79 -2.53 -2.95 -0.75
N THR A 80 -2.87 -1.67 -0.83
CA THR A 80 -1.97 -0.61 -1.31
C THR A 80 -0.68 -0.56 -0.47
N MET A 81 -0.81 -0.61 0.84
CA MET A 81 0.35 -0.66 1.75
C MET A 81 1.18 -1.91 1.51
N ARG A 82 0.55 -3.08 1.42
CA ARG A 82 1.24 -4.34 1.15
C ARG A 82 2.05 -4.28 -0.14
N LEU A 83 1.46 -3.82 -1.24
CA LEU A 83 2.13 -3.67 -2.52
C LEU A 83 3.31 -2.70 -2.46
N ASN A 84 3.13 -1.56 -1.78
CA ASN A 84 4.21 -0.59 -1.58
C ASN A 84 5.38 -1.17 -0.79
N VAL A 85 5.11 -1.95 0.25
CA VAL A 85 6.15 -2.58 1.08
C VAL A 85 6.85 -3.72 0.35
N GLU A 86 6.12 -4.53 -0.41
CA GLU A 86 6.67 -5.69 -1.12
C GLU A 86 7.50 -5.31 -2.35
N SER A 87 7.08 -4.29 -3.09
CA SER A 87 7.68 -3.96 -4.40
C SER A 87 7.61 -2.49 -4.81
N GLY A 88 7.22 -1.59 -3.91
CA GLY A 88 7.27 -0.14 -4.12
C GLY A 88 8.64 0.46 -3.82
N PRO A 89 8.72 1.77 -3.51
CA PRO A 89 10.01 2.40 -3.20
C PRO A 89 10.64 1.77 -1.96
N PRO A 90 11.87 1.27 -2.03
CA PRO A 90 12.54 0.60 -0.91
C PRO A 90 13.10 1.63 0.09
N LEU A 91 12.22 2.30 0.81
CA LEU A 91 12.60 3.38 1.74
C LEU A 91 13.39 2.87 2.93
N ALA A 92 14.49 3.54 3.23
CA ALA A 92 15.28 3.27 4.43
C ALA A 92 14.47 3.52 5.70
N GLY A 93 14.36 2.50 6.54
CA GLY A 93 13.53 2.52 7.74
C GLY A 93 12.05 2.14 7.48
N GLY A 94 11.67 1.80 6.25
CA GLY A 94 10.32 1.38 5.87
C GLY A 94 9.34 2.55 5.68
N PHE A 95 8.05 2.21 5.57
CA PHE A 95 6.97 3.18 5.39
C PHE A 95 6.49 3.71 6.76
N VAL A 96 7.16 4.74 7.28
CA VAL A 96 6.79 5.37 8.55
C VAL A 96 5.87 6.54 8.28
N GLY A 97 4.56 6.33 8.42
CA GLY A 97 3.54 7.34 8.17
C GLY A 97 3.45 8.40 9.27
N ALA A 98 3.34 9.66 8.85
CA ALA A 98 3.13 10.80 9.74
C ALA A 98 1.79 11.52 9.48
N GLY A 99 0.95 10.95 8.62
CA GLY A 99 -0.34 11.49 8.23
C GLY A 99 -0.56 11.41 6.73
N GLY A 100 -1.72 11.86 6.28
CA GLY A 100 -2.04 11.86 4.86
C GLY A 100 -3.52 11.99 4.57
N GLU A 101 -3.84 11.90 3.29
CA GLU A 101 -5.19 11.94 2.75
C GLU A 101 -5.43 10.68 1.93
N VAL A 102 -6.64 10.16 1.99
CA VAL A 102 -7.07 9.00 1.20
C VAL A 102 -8.44 9.26 0.58
N SER A 103 -8.61 8.82 -0.66
CA SER A 103 -9.90 8.84 -1.36
C SER A 103 -10.07 7.57 -2.20
N TRP A 104 -11.32 7.22 -2.46
CA TRP A 104 -11.71 6.03 -3.21
C TRP A 104 -12.60 6.42 -4.41
N PRO A 105 -12.00 6.71 -5.59
CA PRO A 105 -12.75 7.13 -6.77
C PRO A 105 -13.68 6.06 -7.32
N ALA A 106 -13.34 4.79 -7.17
CA ALA A 106 -14.12 3.65 -7.62
C ALA A 106 -13.99 2.48 -6.65
N PRO A 107 -14.99 1.59 -6.57
CA PRO A 107 -14.91 0.39 -5.73
C PRO A 107 -13.95 -0.64 -6.33
N ALA A 108 -13.19 -1.32 -5.48
CA ALA A 108 -12.48 -2.53 -5.84
C ALA A 108 -13.44 -3.74 -5.73
N ARG A 109 -13.39 -4.61 -6.72
CA ARG A 109 -14.33 -5.72 -6.90
C ARG A 109 -13.66 -7.09 -6.80
N PRO A 110 -14.42 -8.15 -6.52
CA PRO A 110 -13.89 -9.52 -6.62
C PRO A 110 -13.31 -9.78 -8.00
N GLY A 111 -12.11 -10.36 -8.05
CA GLY A 111 -11.39 -10.67 -9.29
C GLY A 111 -10.51 -9.54 -9.82
N ASP A 112 -10.55 -8.36 -9.22
CA ASP A 112 -9.67 -7.27 -9.60
C ASP A 112 -8.20 -7.65 -9.35
N VAL A 113 -7.33 -7.24 -10.27
CA VAL A 113 -5.88 -7.35 -10.17
C VAL A 113 -5.33 -5.94 -10.00
N LEU A 114 -4.84 -5.66 -8.81
CA LEU A 114 -4.42 -4.32 -8.39
C LEU A 114 -2.91 -4.16 -8.48
N HIS A 115 -2.46 -2.98 -8.90
CA HIS A 115 -1.08 -2.53 -8.75
C HIS A 115 -1.07 -1.07 -8.27
N VAL A 116 0.08 -0.60 -7.82
CA VAL A 116 0.23 0.78 -7.33
C VAL A 116 1.25 1.51 -8.19
N GLU A 117 0.89 2.71 -8.61
CA GLU A 117 1.80 3.69 -9.20
C GLU A 117 1.99 4.84 -8.20
N SER A 118 3.24 5.17 -7.90
CA SER A 118 3.59 6.19 -6.91
C SER A 118 4.52 7.23 -7.48
N GLU A 119 4.39 8.46 -6.98
CA GLU A 119 5.28 9.58 -7.32
C GLU A 119 5.63 10.37 -6.06
N VAL A 120 6.90 10.71 -5.88
CA VAL A 120 7.34 11.64 -4.86
C VAL A 120 6.93 13.05 -5.30
N VAL A 121 6.03 13.68 -4.56
CA VAL A 121 5.50 15.03 -4.91
C VAL A 121 6.03 16.14 -4.01
N GLU A 122 6.61 15.79 -2.87
CA GLU A 122 7.23 16.75 -1.95
C GLU A 122 8.40 16.12 -1.23
N VAL A 123 9.47 16.87 -0.99
CA VAL A 123 10.65 16.46 -0.22
C VAL A 123 11.02 17.60 0.73
N THR A 124 10.98 17.35 2.04
CA THR A 124 11.19 18.37 3.07
C THR A 124 12.21 17.89 4.12
N PRO A 125 13.40 18.51 4.20
CA PRO A 125 14.35 18.22 5.27
C PRO A 125 13.76 18.56 6.64
N SER A 126 14.05 17.76 7.66
CA SER A 126 13.67 18.09 9.03
C SER A 126 14.58 19.18 9.58
N ARG A 127 14.00 20.22 10.18
CA ARG A 127 14.75 21.31 10.83
C ARG A 127 15.27 20.92 12.21
N SER A 128 14.51 20.09 12.93
CA SER A 128 14.83 19.70 14.32
C SER A 128 15.54 18.35 14.43
N ARG A 129 15.53 17.56 13.36
CA ARG A 129 16.07 16.19 13.32
C ARG A 129 16.88 15.99 12.05
N PRO A 130 18.17 16.38 12.05
CA PRO A 130 18.99 16.37 10.84
C PRO A 130 19.22 14.96 10.26
N GLU A 131 19.02 13.91 11.06
CA GLU A 131 19.13 12.51 10.67
C GLU A 131 17.98 11.99 9.79
N ARG A 132 16.97 12.83 9.48
CA ARG A 132 15.80 12.44 8.69
C ARG A 132 15.16 13.62 7.96
N GLY A 133 14.25 13.30 7.07
CA GLY A 133 13.34 14.24 6.43
C GLY A 133 11.97 13.63 6.22
N THR A 134 11.08 14.34 5.57
CA THR A 134 9.77 13.86 5.17
C THR A 134 9.59 13.98 3.67
N ILE A 135 8.87 13.02 3.10
CA ILE A 135 8.39 13.09 1.73
C ILE A 135 6.87 12.99 1.71
N VAL A 136 6.25 13.49 0.67
CA VAL A 136 4.87 13.15 0.32
C VAL A 136 4.90 12.23 -0.89
N LEU A 137 4.38 11.03 -0.70
CA LEU A 137 4.22 10.03 -1.75
C LEU A 137 2.77 10.02 -2.19
N LEU A 138 2.52 10.35 -3.46
CA LEU A 138 1.22 10.21 -4.09
C LEU A 138 1.13 8.83 -4.73
N SER A 139 0.24 7.99 -4.22
CA SER A 139 0.01 6.63 -4.72
C SER A 139 -1.38 6.50 -5.32
N ARG A 140 -1.47 5.83 -6.46
CA ARG A 140 -2.74 5.42 -7.09
C ARG A 140 -2.76 3.91 -7.19
N THR A 141 -3.81 3.30 -6.65
CA THR A 141 -4.07 1.88 -6.80
C THR A 141 -5.02 1.69 -7.96
N ILE A 142 -4.63 0.89 -8.93
CA ILE A 142 -5.25 0.78 -10.25
C ILE A 142 -5.58 -0.69 -10.51
N ASN A 143 -6.78 -0.95 -11.04
CA ASN A 143 -7.18 -2.30 -11.43
C ASN A 143 -6.74 -2.64 -12.87
N GLN A 144 -7.03 -3.86 -13.32
CA GLN A 144 -6.65 -4.36 -14.65
C GLN A 144 -7.34 -3.62 -15.82
N ARG A 145 -8.39 -2.86 -15.56
CA ARG A 145 -9.09 -2.03 -16.55
C ARG A 145 -8.56 -0.60 -16.63
N GLY A 146 -7.64 -0.24 -15.75
CA GLY A 146 -7.13 1.13 -15.63
C GLY A 146 -7.96 2.04 -14.73
N ASP A 147 -8.96 1.50 -13.99
CA ASP A 147 -9.73 2.28 -13.04
C ASP A 147 -8.91 2.52 -11.77
N VAL A 148 -8.91 3.75 -11.30
CA VAL A 148 -8.27 4.13 -10.04
C VAL A 148 -9.25 3.83 -8.89
N VAL A 149 -8.90 2.88 -8.03
CA VAL A 149 -9.73 2.45 -6.90
C VAL A 149 -9.34 3.11 -5.57
N LEU A 150 -8.13 3.69 -5.50
CA LEU A 150 -7.66 4.45 -4.34
C LEU A 150 -6.63 5.48 -4.79
N VAL A 151 -6.71 6.67 -4.19
CA VAL A 151 -5.68 7.70 -4.27
C VAL A 151 -5.26 8.04 -2.85
N GLN A 152 -3.96 7.98 -2.58
CA GLN A 152 -3.40 8.30 -1.27
C GLN A 152 -2.25 9.30 -1.41
N LYS A 153 -2.28 10.36 -0.62
CA LYS A 153 -1.11 11.20 -0.34
C LYS A 153 -0.63 10.87 1.07
N ALA A 154 0.50 10.22 1.16
CA ALA A 154 1.08 9.84 2.44
C ALA A 154 2.32 10.68 2.74
N LYS A 155 2.33 11.32 3.91
CA LYS A 155 3.52 11.95 4.47
C LYS A 155 4.32 10.88 5.19
N LEU A 156 5.55 10.61 4.71
CA LEU A 156 6.42 9.57 5.22
C LEU A 156 7.69 10.18 5.80
N VAL A 157 8.15 9.63 6.91
CA VAL A 157 9.43 9.95 7.52
C VAL A 157 10.48 9.02 6.95
N VAL A 158 11.57 9.58 6.39
CA VAL A 158 12.66 8.80 5.78
C VAL A 158 13.98 9.19 6.43
N SER A 159 14.77 8.18 6.79
CA SER A 159 16.10 8.37 7.37
C SER A 159 17.11 8.86 6.34
N ARG A 160 18.07 9.67 6.78
CA ARG A 160 19.25 10.03 6.01
C ARG A 160 20.35 8.97 6.18
N LYS A 161 21.27 8.93 5.22
CA LYS A 161 22.49 8.15 5.38
C LYS A 161 23.27 8.70 6.58
N VAL A 162 23.72 7.79 7.44
CA VAL A 162 24.65 8.18 8.50
C VAL A 162 25.98 8.52 7.83
N ALA A 163 26.53 9.72 8.10
CA ALA A 163 27.86 10.07 7.65
C ALA A 163 28.87 9.06 8.22
N ALA A 164 29.69 8.50 7.34
CA ALA A 164 30.72 7.56 7.73
C ALA A 164 31.83 8.25 8.56
#